data_36ee08d01ff7a54a17d881b43c5502b9
#
_entry.id   36ee08d01ff7a54a17d881b43c5502b9
#
_cell.length_a   1.000
_cell.length_b   1.000
_cell.length_c   1.000
_cell.angle_alpha   90.00
_cell.angle_beta   90.00
_cell.angle_gamma   90.00
#
_symmetry.space_group_name_H-M   'P 1'
#
loop_
_entity.id
_entity.type
_entity.pdbx_description
1 polymer ?
#
loop_
_entity_poly.entity_id
_entity_poly.type
_entity_poly.pdbx_seq_one_letter_code
_entity_poly.pdbx_strand_id
1 'polypeptide(L)'
;SVTKIVDEIIAIDDGSIDNSAEILKNAGAKVYSSEKLKNFNSGWSEGSIRAELLKLGRESGATHYICLDADETFTNPSLQTIKNLLPQMKPGDKIAMQWLALWGNYTKYRHDATVWSNNWKDFVVADEPSLSYNAGQHMHLGRTPSAPNEVGDMKWNRIGNNSVSYTHL
;
A
#
# COMPACT_ATOMS: atom_id res chain seq x y z
N SER A 1 -12.42 -8.33 1.90
CA SER A 1 -11.38 -8.19 0.87
C SER A 1 -11.41 -6.79 0.27
N VAL A 2 -10.27 -6.24 -0.04
CA VAL A 2 -10.11 -4.94 -0.71
C VAL A 2 -10.76 -4.92 -2.11
N THR A 3 -10.88 -6.08 -2.75
CA THR A 3 -11.55 -6.24 -4.06
C THR A 3 -12.97 -5.68 -4.12
N LYS A 4 -13.60 -5.45 -2.97
CA LYS A 4 -14.97 -4.90 -2.91
C LYS A 4 -15.03 -3.36 -3.02
N ILE A 5 -13.89 -2.69 -2.97
CA ILE A 5 -13.81 -1.22 -2.93
C ILE A 5 -12.83 -0.63 -3.94
N VAL A 6 -12.20 -1.46 -4.77
CA VAL A 6 -11.29 -1.04 -5.83
C VAL A 6 -11.82 -1.50 -7.19
N ASP A 7 -11.52 -0.74 -8.23
CA ASP A 7 -11.87 -1.08 -9.61
C ASP A 7 -10.85 -2.04 -10.24
N GLU A 8 -9.60 -1.95 -9.81
CA GLU A 8 -8.50 -2.75 -10.32
C GLU A 8 -7.47 -3.07 -9.23
N ILE A 9 -6.81 -4.22 -9.36
CA ILE A 9 -5.66 -4.60 -8.55
C ILE A 9 -4.46 -4.80 -9.47
N ILE A 10 -3.37 -4.10 -9.18
CA ILE A 10 -2.09 -4.24 -9.85
C ILE A 10 -1.07 -4.79 -8.86
N ALA A 11 -0.36 -5.84 -9.26
CA ALA A 11 0.69 -6.44 -8.45
C ALA A 11 1.94 -6.67 -9.28
N ILE A 12 3.10 -6.52 -8.65
CA ILE A 12 4.39 -6.92 -9.21
C ILE A 12 4.87 -8.15 -8.44
N ASP A 13 5.10 -9.23 -9.17
CA ASP A 13 5.74 -10.44 -8.65
C ASP A 13 7.24 -10.34 -8.87
N ASP A 14 8.00 -10.40 -7.79
CA ASP A 14 9.47 -10.25 -7.82
C ASP A 14 10.18 -11.62 -7.84
N GLY A 15 9.73 -12.50 -8.73
CA GLY A 15 10.36 -13.80 -8.96
C GLY A 15 9.95 -14.88 -7.98
N SER A 16 8.70 -14.89 -7.51
CA SER A 16 8.18 -15.98 -6.67
C SER A 16 8.31 -17.33 -7.36
N ILE A 17 8.80 -18.32 -6.62
CA ILE A 17 8.96 -19.70 -7.09
C ILE A 17 7.79 -20.60 -6.67
N ASP A 18 6.84 -20.06 -5.93
CA ASP A 18 5.62 -20.73 -5.46
C ASP A 18 4.39 -20.28 -6.27
N ASN A 19 3.20 -20.59 -5.78
CA ASN A 19 1.94 -20.25 -6.45
C ASN A 19 1.49 -18.79 -6.26
N SER A 20 2.31 -17.89 -5.73
CA SER A 20 1.93 -16.51 -5.41
C SER A 20 1.37 -15.76 -6.61
N ALA A 21 2.04 -15.80 -7.74
CA ALA A 21 1.58 -15.13 -8.96
C ALA A 21 0.24 -15.70 -9.48
N GLU A 22 0.02 -17.01 -9.35
CA GLU A 22 -1.23 -17.66 -9.74
C GLU A 22 -2.38 -17.27 -8.79
N ILE A 23 -2.14 -17.25 -7.49
CA ILE A 23 -3.11 -16.83 -6.48
C ILE A 23 -3.57 -15.39 -6.76
N LEU A 24 -2.65 -14.48 -7.06
CA LEU A 24 -2.95 -13.09 -7.39
C LEU A 24 -3.82 -12.98 -8.65
N LYS A 25 -3.47 -13.71 -9.72
CA LYS A 25 -4.26 -13.74 -10.97
C LYS A 25 -5.67 -14.29 -10.74
N ASN A 26 -5.78 -15.37 -9.97
CA ASN A 26 -7.07 -15.98 -9.63
C ASN A 26 -7.93 -15.05 -8.75
N ALA A 27 -7.32 -14.15 -7.99
CA ALA A 27 -8.00 -13.09 -7.26
C ALA A 27 -8.38 -11.88 -8.12
N GLY A 28 -8.09 -11.90 -9.42
CA GLY A 28 -8.44 -10.85 -10.38
C GLY A 28 -7.39 -9.75 -10.51
N ALA A 29 -6.17 -9.94 -10.00
CA ALA A 29 -5.10 -8.95 -10.14
C ALA A 29 -4.43 -9.01 -11.52
N LYS A 30 -4.06 -7.85 -12.05
CA LYS A 30 -3.08 -7.73 -13.14
C LYS A 30 -1.69 -7.91 -12.54
N VAL A 31 -1.04 -9.04 -12.84
CA VAL A 31 0.27 -9.40 -12.29
C VAL A 31 1.36 -9.15 -13.32
N TYR A 32 2.32 -8.32 -12.94
CA TYR A 32 3.52 -8.02 -13.72
C TYR A 32 4.73 -8.73 -13.08
N SER A 33 5.68 -9.17 -13.90
CA SER A 33 6.96 -9.71 -13.41
C SER A 33 7.98 -8.60 -13.35
N SER A 34 8.72 -8.49 -12.25
CA SER A 34 9.81 -7.52 -12.11
C SER A 34 10.89 -7.70 -13.17
N GLU A 35 11.18 -8.94 -13.57
CA GLU A 35 12.17 -9.27 -14.61
C GLU A 35 11.82 -8.67 -15.99
N LYS A 36 10.53 -8.45 -16.27
CA LYS A 36 10.04 -7.90 -17.55
C LYS A 36 9.94 -6.38 -17.54
N LEU A 37 10.11 -5.74 -16.41
CA LEU A 37 10.05 -4.29 -16.29
C LEU A 37 11.40 -3.70 -16.68
N LYS A 38 11.44 -2.98 -17.79
CA LYS A 38 12.68 -2.45 -18.42
C LYS A 38 13.54 -1.53 -17.53
N ASN A 39 13.04 -1.10 -16.38
CA ASN A 39 13.69 -0.16 -15.47
C ASN A 39 14.44 -0.83 -14.31
N PHE A 40 14.43 -2.15 -14.20
CA PHE A 40 15.09 -2.91 -13.14
C PHE A 40 16.58 -3.20 -13.37
N ASN A 41 17.26 -2.35 -14.13
CA ASN A 41 18.68 -2.57 -14.49
C ASN A 41 19.67 -2.34 -13.31
N SER A 42 19.22 -1.91 -12.15
CA SER A 42 20.08 -1.56 -11.01
C SER A 42 19.96 -2.49 -9.79
N GLY A 43 19.32 -3.64 -9.94
CA GLY A 43 19.06 -4.57 -8.85
C GLY A 43 17.76 -4.28 -8.10
N TRP A 44 17.41 -5.11 -7.12
CA TRP A 44 16.19 -4.99 -6.33
C TRP A 44 16.23 -3.73 -5.47
N SER A 45 15.14 -2.98 -5.53
CA SER A 45 14.91 -1.84 -4.65
C SER A 45 13.41 -1.67 -4.44
N GLU A 46 12.99 -1.52 -3.20
CA GLU A 46 11.59 -1.25 -2.85
C GLU A 46 11.07 -0.01 -3.57
N GLY A 47 11.91 1.04 -3.66
CA GLY A 47 11.58 2.28 -4.34
C GLY A 47 11.29 2.11 -5.82
N SER A 48 12.06 1.29 -6.52
CA SER A 48 11.85 1.01 -7.95
C SER A 48 10.53 0.27 -8.19
N ILE A 49 10.22 -0.73 -7.35
CA ILE A 49 8.97 -1.50 -7.44
C ILE A 49 7.76 -0.60 -7.18
N ARG A 50 7.80 0.21 -6.12
CA ARG A 50 6.71 1.13 -5.79
C ARG A 50 6.54 2.23 -6.84
N ALA A 51 7.62 2.74 -7.42
CA ALA A 51 7.56 3.71 -8.50
C ALA A 51 6.92 3.12 -9.76
N GLU A 52 7.23 1.88 -10.12
CA GLU A 52 6.61 1.22 -11.26
C GLU A 52 5.13 0.89 -11.00
N LEU A 53 4.75 0.47 -9.78
CA LEU A 53 3.35 0.30 -9.41
C LEU A 53 2.56 1.60 -9.55
N LEU A 54 3.11 2.73 -9.11
CA LEU A 54 2.48 4.05 -9.28
C LEU A 54 2.29 4.41 -10.76
N LYS A 55 3.32 4.16 -11.58
CA LYS A 55 3.27 4.40 -13.02
C LYS A 55 2.18 3.53 -13.68
N LEU A 56 2.16 2.23 -13.41
CA LEU A 56 1.14 1.32 -13.94
C LEU A 56 -0.27 1.73 -13.51
N GLY A 57 -0.44 2.17 -12.27
CA GLY A 57 -1.71 2.71 -11.79
C GLY A 57 -2.15 3.97 -12.55
N ARG A 58 -1.23 4.91 -12.82
CA ARG A 58 -1.50 6.09 -13.65
C ARG A 58 -1.86 5.75 -15.08
N GLU A 59 -1.16 4.79 -15.67
CA GLU A 59 -1.43 4.29 -17.02
C GLU A 59 -2.82 3.63 -17.12
N SER A 60 -3.32 3.04 -16.04
CA SER A 60 -4.69 2.51 -15.98
C SER A 60 -5.76 3.58 -15.73
N GLY A 61 -5.36 4.83 -15.49
CA GLY A 61 -6.28 5.94 -15.23
C GLY A 61 -6.77 6.03 -13.79
N ALA A 62 -6.11 5.35 -12.85
CA ALA A 62 -6.47 5.41 -11.45
C ALA A 62 -6.26 6.81 -10.86
N THR A 63 -7.23 7.26 -10.06
CA THR A 63 -7.20 8.55 -9.37
C THR A 63 -6.91 8.42 -7.87
N HIS A 64 -7.03 7.21 -7.35
CA HIS A 64 -6.75 6.89 -5.95
C HIS A 64 -6.00 5.56 -5.88
N TYR A 65 -5.08 5.47 -4.95
CA TYR A 65 -4.30 4.25 -4.72
C TYR A 65 -4.51 3.75 -3.30
N ILE A 66 -4.77 2.44 -3.18
CA ILE A 66 -4.67 1.72 -1.91
C ILE A 66 -3.39 0.92 -1.96
N CYS A 67 -2.40 1.34 -1.17
CA CYS A 67 -1.07 0.74 -1.13
C CYS A 67 -1.01 -0.28 0.01
N LEU A 68 -0.92 -1.56 -0.33
CA LEU A 68 -0.97 -2.67 0.62
C LEU A 68 0.16 -3.65 0.32
N ASP A 69 0.87 -4.07 1.35
CA ASP A 69 1.85 -5.14 1.23
C ASP A 69 1.14 -6.50 1.22
N ALA A 70 1.75 -7.53 0.64
CA ALA A 70 1.11 -8.83 0.39
C ALA A 70 0.67 -9.57 1.67
N ASP A 71 1.30 -9.26 2.81
CA ASP A 71 1.03 -9.82 4.12
C ASP A 71 0.11 -8.94 4.99
N GLU A 72 -0.54 -7.94 4.40
CA GLU A 72 -1.43 -7.02 5.09
C GLU A 72 -2.89 -7.20 4.68
N THR A 73 -3.79 -6.87 5.59
CA THR A 73 -5.23 -6.88 5.31
C THR A 73 -5.96 -5.80 6.10
N PHE A 74 -7.06 -5.30 5.54
CA PHE A 74 -7.95 -4.38 6.23
C PHE A 74 -9.06 -5.13 6.98
N THR A 75 -9.46 -4.58 8.12
CA THR A 75 -10.71 -4.98 8.75
C THR A 75 -11.92 -4.51 7.94
N ASN A 76 -13.08 -5.17 8.11
CA ASN A 76 -14.30 -4.73 7.42
C ASN A 76 -14.70 -3.28 7.75
N PRO A 77 -14.65 -2.83 9.01
CA PRO A 77 -14.88 -1.42 9.33
C PRO A 77 -13.91 -0.47 8.62
N SER A 78 -12.62 -0.83 8.52
CA SER A 78 -11.63 -0.02 7.80
C SER A 78 -11.96 0.13 6.32
N LEU A 79 -12.36 -0.97 5.68
CA LEU A 79 -12.78 -0.95 4.26
C LEU A 79 -14.00 -0.05 4.04
N GLN A 80 -14.99 -0.11 4.94
CA GLN A 80 -16.16 0.75 4.83
C GLN A 80 -15.79 2.23 5.02
N THR A 81 -14.89 2.52 5.94
CA THR A 81 -14.41 3.89 6.17
C THR A 81 -13.63 4.42 4.96
N ILE A 82 -12.73 3.63 4.39
CA ILE A 82 -12.01 3.99 3.15
C ILE A 82 -13.04 4.32 2.06
N LYS A 83 -13.99 3.41 1.80
CA LYS A 83 -15.02 3.59 0.76
C LYS A 83 -15.80 4.89 0.93
N ASN A 84 -16.13 5.28 2.16
CA ASN A 84 -16.88 6.50 2.44
C ASN A 84 -16.04 7.77 2.26
N LEU A 85 -14.72 7.69 2.44
CA LEU A 85 -13.81 8.82 2.36
C LEU A 85 -13.27 9.07 0.95
N LEU A 86 -13.07 8.02 0.15
CA LEU A 86 -12.53 8.15 -1.21
C LEU A 86 -13.18 9.29 -2.03
N PRO A 87 -14.53 9.43 -2.09
CA PRO A 87 -15.16 10.50 -2.87
C PRO A 87 -14.93 11.92 -2.33
N GLN A 88 -14.39 12.05 -1.12
CA GLN A 88 -14.17 13.33 -0.44
C GLN A 88 -12.70 13.77 -0.50
N MET A 89 -11.81 12.88 -0.95
CA MET A 89 -10.38 13.15 -1.03
C MET A 89 -10.08 14.13 -2.17
N LYS A 90 -9.18 15.06 -1.89
CA LYS A 90 -8.61 15.97 -2.88
C LYS A 90 -7.25 15.43 -3.33
N PRO A 91 -6.75 15.79 -4.51
CA PRO A 91 -5.40 15.43 -4.95
C PRO A 91 -4.37 15.70 -3.85
N GLY A 92 -3.53 14.70 -3.56
CA GLY A 92 -2.54 14.73 -2.50
C GLY A 92 -3.03 14.32 -1.10
N ASP A 93 -4.34 14.23 -0.87
CA ASP A 93 -4.86 13.75 0.43
C ASP A 93 -4.48 12.30 0.67
N LYS A 94 -4.20 11.97 1.93
CA LYS A 94 -3.87 10.61 2.38
C LYS A 94 -4.76 10.15 3.52
N ILE A 95 -5.01 8.85 3.59
CA ILE A 95 -5.68 8.22 4.72
C ILE A 95 -4.67 7.38 5.48
N ALA A 96 -4.39 7.78 6.73
CA ALA A 96 -3.58 7.01 7.66
C ALA A 96 -4.47 6.16 8.56
N MET A 97 -4.02 4.94 8.83
CA MET A 97 -4.69 4.00 9.74
C MET A 97 -3.71 3.44 10.76
N GLN A 98 -4.24 3.07 11.91
CA GLN A 98 -3.45 2.35 12.90
C GLN A 98 -3.09 0.96 12.37
N TRP A 99 -1.80 0.67 12.37
CA TRP A 99 -1.24 -0.60 11.93
C TRP A 99 -1.04 -1.52 13.13
N LEU A 100 -1.70 -2.67 13.14
CA LEU A 100 -1.62 -3.65 14.22
C LEU A 100 -0.80 -4.86 13.76
N ALA A 101 0.26 -5.16 14.50
CA ALA A 101 1.04 -6.36 14.29
C ALA A 101 0.31 -7.58 14.89
N LEU A 102 -0.14 -8.50 14.06
CA LEU A 102 -0.68 -9.77 14.52
C LEU A 102 0.45 -10.65 15.06
N TRP A 103 0.16 -11.47 16.06
CA TRP A 103 1.16 -12.29 16.72
C TRP A 103 0.72 -13.73 16.87
N GLY A 104 1.41 -14.61 16.15
CA GLY A 104 1.18 -16.06 16.18
C GLY A 104 -0.11 -16.54 15.49
N ASN A 105 -1.13 -15.71 15.39
CA ASN A 105 -2.35 -15.97 14.63
C ASN A 105 -3.15 -14.67 14.39
N TYR A 106 -4.20 -14.75 13.58
CA TYR A 106 -5.04 -13.60 13.19
C TYR A 106 -6.04 -13.14 14.28
N THR A 107 -6.07 -13.75 15.45
CA THR A 107 -6.96 -13.35 16.56
C THR A 107 -6.23 -12.62 17.67
N LYS A 108 -4.91 -12.54 17.61
CA LYS A 108 -4.07 -11.86 18.60
C LYS A 108 -3.23 -10.81 17.90
N TYR A 109 -3.09 -9.67 18.55
CA TYR A 109 -2.19 -8.61 18.10
C TYR A 109 -1.28 -8.17 19.23
N ARG A 110 -0.16 -7.60 18.87
CA ARG A 110 0.80 -7.07 19.81
C ARG A 110 0.28 -5.77 20.43
N HIS A 111 0.22 -5.74 21.74
CA HIS A 111 -0.21 -4.58 22.52
C HIS A 111 0.79 -4.34 23.65
N ASP A 112 1.94 -3.81 23.30
CA ASP A 112 2.98 -3.40 24.23
C ASP A 112 3.27 -1.89 24.06
N ALA A 113 4.01 -1.28 24.99
CA ALA A 113 4.35 0.14 24.93
C ALA A 113 5.48 0.47 23.93
N THR A 114 5.62 -0.35 22.87
CA THR A 114 6.65 -0.18 21.85
C THR A 114 6.09 0.44 20.57
N VAL A 115 6.98 0.79 19.64
CA VAL A 115 6.65 1.29 18.30
C VAL A 115 5.74 0.34 17.50
N TRP A 116 5.65 -0.94 17.89
CA TRP A 116 4.85 -1.95 17.21
C TRP A 116 3.35 -1.92 17.56
N SER A 117 2.97 -1.27 18.65
CA SER A 117 1.57 -1.23 19.10
C SER A 117 0.87 0.10 18.87
N ASN A 118 1.59 1.15 18.48
CA ASN A 118 1.01 2.47 18.21
C ASN A 118 1.61 3.06 16.93
N ASN A 119 1.54 2.30 15.86
CA ASN A 119 2.11 2.70 14.57
C ASN A 119 0.98 3.10 13.61
N TRP A 120 1.10 4.29 13.03
CA TRP A 120 0.19 4.79 12.01
C TRP A 120 0.89 4.77 10.66
N LYS A 121 0.21 4.28 9.67
CA LYS A 121 0.70 4.18 8.29
C LYS A 121 -0.32 4.76 7.33
N ASP A 122 0.14 5.43 6.30
CA ASP A 122 -0.70 5.85 5.17
C ASP A 122 -0.91 4.67 4.24
N PHE A 123 -2.15 4.38 3.98
CA PHE A 123 -2.55 3.27 3.10
C PHE A 123 -3.26 3.74 1.84
N VAL A 124 -3.85 4.92 1.87
CA VAL A 124 -4.61 5.45 0.73
C VAL A 124 -4.09 6.83 0.38
N VAL A 125 -4.02 7.11 -0.90
CA VAL A 125 -3.66 8.43 -1.43
C VAL A 125 -4.52 8.75 -2.65
N ALA A 126 -5.03 9.99 -2.72
CA ALA A 126 -5.56 10.55 -3.96
C ALA A 126 -4.39 11.02 -4.83
N ASP A 127 -4.34 10.59 -6.09
CA ASP A 127 -3.22 10.92 -6.96
C ASP A 127 -3.07 12.43 -7.20
N GLU A 128 -1.82 12.83 -7.31
CA GLU A 128 -1.42 14.18 -7.66
C GLU A 128 -0.09 14.06 -8.44
N PRO A 129 0.08 14.76 -9.58
CA PRO A 129 1.23 14.55 -10.49
C PRO A 129 2.62 14.70 -9.86
N SER A 130 2.76 15.51 -8.81
CA SER A 130 4.03 15.71 -8.11
C SER A 130 4.41 14.53 -7.20
N LEU A 131 3.47 13.65 -6.87
CA LEU A 131 3.75 12.50 -6.01
C LEU A 131 4.65 11.49 -6.70
N SER A 132 5.67 11.02 -5.98
CA SER A 132 6.65 10.07 -6.50
C SER A 132 7.22 9.20 -5.39
N TYR A 133 7.88 8.13 -5.78
CA TYR A 133 8.74 7.34 -4.90
C TYR A 133 10.20 7.60 -5.24
N ASN A 134 11.07 7.58 -4.23
CA ASN A 134 12.51 7.58 -4.46
C ASN A 134 12.96 6.20 -4.97
N ALA A 135 13.07 6.05 -6.28
CA ALA A 135 13.45 4.79 -6.91
C ALA A 135 14.84 4.27 -6.51
N GLY A 136 15.71 5.13 -6.00
CA GLY A 136 17.04 4.74 -5.49
C GLY A 136 17.04 4.22 -4.05
N GLN A 137 15.93 4.30 -3.33
CA GLN A 137 15.85 3.84 -1.96
C GLN A 137 15.59 2.34 -1.89
N HIS A 138 16.50 1.60 -1.27
CA HIS A 138 16.43 0.13 -1.23
C HIS A 138 15.36 -0.42 -0.28
N MET A 139 15.19 0.19 0.89
CA MET A 139 14.27 -0.31 1.93
C MET A 139 13.64 0.83 2.75
N HIS A 140 12.57 0.52 3.46
CA HIS A 140 11.90 1.42 4.42
C HIS A 140 11.26 2.67 3.79
N LEU A 141 10.70 2.55 2.61
CA LEU A 141 9.87 3.61 2.05
C LEU A 141 8.49 3.69 2.74
N GLY A 142 7.90 4.89 2.67
CA GLY A 142 6.47 5.04 2.90
C GLY A 142 5.64 4.19 1.92
N ARG A 143 4.49 3.70 2.36
CA ARG A 143 3.60 2.93 1.48
C ARG A 143 3.01 3.76 0.36
N THR A 144 2.69 5.02 0.66
CA THR A 144 2.16 5.97 -0.33
C THR A 144 3.29 6.84 -0.89
N PRO A 145 3.19 7.30 -2.15
CA PRO A 145 4.15 8.23 -2.72
C PRO A 145 4.12 9.58 -1.99
N SER A 146 5.21 10.33 -2.08
CA SER A 146 5.40 11.62 -1.42
C SER A 146 5.67 12.74 -2.40
N ALA A 147 5.31 13.98 -2.05
CA ALA A 147 5.70 15.15 -2.81
C ALA A 147 7.19 15.49 -2.57
N PRO A 148 7.89 16.15 -3.53
CA PRO A 148 9.34 16.34 -3.48
C PRO A 148 9.87 17.13 -2.26
N ASN A 149 9.03 17.83 -1.53
CA ASN A 149 9.40 18.62 -0.35
C ASN A 149 8.50 18.35 0.85
N GLU A 150 7.98 17.14 0.96
CA GLU A 150 7.09 16.73 2.03
C GLU A 150 7.88 16.57 3.34
N VAL A 151 8.15 17.70 4.02
CA VAL A 151 8.72 17.73 5.36
C VAL A 151 7.61 18.09 6.34
N GLY A 152 7.02 17.09 6.95
CA GLY A 152 6.44 17.22 8.30
C GLY A 152 4.98 17.68 8.45
N ASP A 153 4.35 18.36 7.52
CA ASP A 153 2.99 18.90 7.69
C ASP A 153 1.97 18.36 6.68
N MET A 154 1.89 17.03 6.59
CA MET A 154 0.81 16.40 5.85
C MET A 154 -0.54 16.59 6.56
N LYS A 155 -1.57 17.00 5.81
CA LYS A 155 -2.95 16.95 6.27
C LYS A 155 -3.40 15.49 6.36
N TRP A 156 -3.04 14.85 7.46
CA TRP A 156 -3.43 13.48 7.75
C TRP A 156 -4.90 13.45 8.15
N ASN A 157 -5.76 12.85 7.35
CA ASN A 157 -7.04 12.37 7.83
C ASN A 157 -6.80 11.11 8.66
N ARG A 158 -6.47 11.27 9.94
CA ARG A 158 -6.32 10.16 10.87
C ARG A 158 -7.69 9.61 11.22
N ILE A 159 -7.94 8.39 10.80
CA ILE A 159 -9.14 7.67 11.16
C ILE A 159 -8.86 6.90 12.44
N GLY A 160 -9.36 7.41 13.57
CA GLY A 160 -9.26 6.73 14.86
C GLY A 160 -9.98 5.37 14.84
N ASN A 161 -9.44 4.40 15.57
CA ASN A 161 -10.01 3.08 15.86
C ASN A 161 -10.21 2.10 14.70
N ASN A 162 -9.84 2.42 13.47
CA ASN A 162 -9.87 1.49 12.36
C ASN A 162 -8.47 0.94 12.10
N SER A 163 -8.27 -0.31 12.46
CA SER A 163 -6.97 -0.95 12.42
C SER A 163 -6.77 -1.78 11.15
N VAL A 164 -5.60 -1.66 10.57
CA VAL A 164 -5.07 -2.61 9.62
C VAL A 164 -4.28 -3.65 10.39
N SER A 165 -4.49 -4.90 10.10
CA SER A 165 -3.76 -5.98 10.76
C SER A 165 -2.68 -6.55 9.85
N TYR A 166 -1.55 -6.85 10.45
CA TYR A 166 -0.35 -7.38 9.81
C TYR A 166 0.03 -8.71 10.46
N THR A 167 0.34 -9.71 9.65
CA THR A 167 0.85 -10.99 10.14
C THR A 167 2.32 -11.14 9.79
N HIS A 168 3.20 -11.24 10.79
CA HIS A 168 4.43 -11.99 10.64
C HIS A 168 4.13 -13.47 10.95
N LEU A 169 4.18 -14.30 9.95
CA LEU A 169 4.26 -15.75 10.09
C LEU A 169 5.71 -16.17 10.31
#